data_3f122c2421422c814aeee017451c8d73
#
_entry.id   3f122c2421422c814aeee017451c8d73
#
_cell.length_a   1.000
_cell.length_b   1.000
_cell.length_c   1.000
_cell.angle_alpha   90.00
_cell.angle_beta   90.00
_cell.angle_gamma   90.00
#
_symmetry.space_group_name_H-M   'P 1'
#
loop_
_entity.id
_entity.type
_entity.pdbx_description
1 polymer ?
#
loop_
_entity_poly.entity_id
_entity_poly.type
_entity_poly.pdbx_seq_one_letter_code
_entity_poly.pdbx_strand_id
1 'polypeptide(L)'
;MKSLNFLDSKETEALKKYRETLLRDFSNEIAGFYLFGSKARGDFNKKSDIDILITIKTDDWKLRDKIRRLGYEFDEDIEYRFSILVLPESKFDYLKSNNFQFALNVLRDGILI
;
A
#
# COMPACT_ATOMS: atom_id res chain seq x y z
N MET A 1 -7.13 -14.59 -4.01
CA MET A 1 -6.72 -13.34 -3.34
C MET A 1 -6.85 -13.52 -1.84
N LYS A 2 -5.86 -13.09 -1.09
CA LYS A 2 -5.92 -13.14 0.38
C LYS A 2 -6.97 -12.17 0.89
N SER A 3 -7.56 -12.51 2.00
CA SER A 3 -8.63 -11.74 2.63
C SER A 3 -8.06 -10.59 3.47
N LEU A 4 -8.82 -9.50 3.61
CA LEU A 4 -8.49 -8.37 4.48
C LEU A 4 -8.99 -8.57 5.91
N ASN A 5 -8.96 -9.81 6.42
CA ASN A 5 -9.56 -10.19 7.71
C ASN A 5 -8.96 -9.49 8.93
N PHE A 6 -7.73 -8.98 8.82
CA PHE A 6 -7.05 -8.36 9.95
C PHE A 6 -7.25 -6.86 10.06
N LEU A 7 -8.08 -6.30 9.19
CA LEU A 7 -8.51 -4.91 9.27
C LEU A 7 -9.93 -4.84 9.82
N ASP A 8 -10.21 -3.83 10.64
CA ASP A 8 -11.59 -3.59 11.06
C ASP A 8 -12.39 -2.96 9.90
N SER A 9 -13.70 -2.75 10.11
CA SER A 9 -14.56 -2.24 9.06
C SER A 9 -14.20 -0.83 8.61
N LYS A 10 -13.77 0.03 9.53
CA LYS A 10 -13.36 1.42 9.21
C LYS A 10 -12.05 1.44 8.44
N GLU A 11 -11.09 0.61 8.84
CA GLU A 11 -9.80 0.48 8.16
C GLU A 11 -10.00 -0.06 6.74
N THR A 12 -10.83 -1.09 6.60
CA THR A 12 -11.14 -1.68 5.30
C THR A 12 -11.81 -0.65 4.39
N GLU A 13 -12.76 0.12 4.91
CA GLU A 13 -13.44 1.15 4.13
C GLU A 13 -12.49 2.26 3.69
N ALA A 14 -11.63 2.74 4.61
CA ALA A 14 -10.64 3.76 4.30
C ALA A 14 -9.69 3.30 3.19
N LEU A 15 -9.21 2.06 3.29
CA LEU A 15 -8.31 1.46 2.31
C LEU A 15 -8.99 1.35 0.94
N LYS A 16 -10.24 0.89 0.90
CA LYS A 16 -11.01 0.77 -0.34
C LYS A 16 -11.25 2.13 -0.99
N LYS A 17 -11.60 3.14 -0.22
CA LYS A 17 -11.84 4.50 -0.73
C LYS A 17 -10.57 5.09 -1.34
N TYR A 18 -9.43 4.90 -0.67
CA TYR A 18 -8.15 5.35 -1.19
C TYR A 18 -7.83 4.66 -2.51
N ARG A 19 -7.95 3.34 -2.56
CA ARG A 19 -7.73 2.55 -3.77
C ARG A 19 -8.64 3.01 -4.92
N GLU A 20 -9.93 3.16 -4.65
CA GLU A 20 -10.91 3.61 -5.66
C GLU A 20 -10.57 4.99 -6.20
N THR A 21 -10.16 5.92 -5.33
CA THR A 21 -9.76 7.27 -5.73
C THR A 21 -8.52 7.23 -6.61
N LEU A 22 -7.53 6.41 -6.25
CA LEU A 22 -6.32 6.24 -7.06
C LEU A 22 -6.65 5.67 -8.44
N LEU A 23 -7.50 4.67 -8.51
CA LEU A 23 -7.88 4.06 -9.78
C LEU A 23 -8.73 5.00 -10.65
N ARG A 24 -9.51 5.87 -10.02
CA ARG A 24 -10.28 6.87 -10.74
C ARG A 24 -9.38 7.97 -11.33
N ASP A 25 -8.47 8.50 -10.51
CA ASP A 25 -7.70 9.70 -10.86
C ASP A 25 -6.34 9.38 -11.48
N PHE A 26 -5.79 8.20 -11.23
CA PHE A 26 -4.43 7.81 -11.65
C PHE A 26 -4.37 6.42 -12.28
N SER A 27 -5.46 5.96 -12.91
CA SER A 27 -5.55 4.59 -13.44
C SER A 27 -4.43 4.22 -14.40
N ASN A 28 -3.96 5.17 -15.21
CA ASN A 28 -2.90 4.93 -16.19
C ASN A 28 -1.50 4.91 -15.57
N GLU A 29 -1.36 5.39 -14.35
CA GLU A 29 -0.07 5.49 -13.66
C GLU A 29 0.14 4.40 -12.62
N ILE A 30 -0.93 3.84 -12.06
CA ILE A 30 -0.83 2.84 -11.00
C ILE A 30 -0.52 1.47 -11.59
N ALA A 31 0.54 0.83 -11.11
CA ALA A 31 0.91 -0.54 -11.49
C ALA A 31 0.46 -1.57 -10.46
N GLY A 32 0.51 -1.23 -9.17
CA GLY A 32 0.11 -2.16 -8.12
C GLY A 32 -0.25 -1.44 -6.82
N PHE A 33 -1.02 -2.12 -5.99
CA PHE A 33 -1.44 -1.63 -4.68
C PHE A 33 -1.45 -2.82 -3.72
N TYR A 34 -0.58 -2.77 -2.70
CA TYR A 34 -0.35 -3.89 -1.80
C TYR A 34 -0.52 -3.47 -0.35
N LEU A 35 -1.24 -4.27 0.42
CA LEU A 35 -1.19 -4.23 1.88
C LEU A 35 -0.08 -5.19 2.31
N PHE A 36 0.84 -4.78 3.16
CA PHE A 36 1.90 -5.65 3.65
C PHE A 36 2.16 -5.42 5.13
N GLY A 37 3.24 -6.00 5.66
CA GLY A 37 3.59 -5.87 7.06
C GLY A 37 2.69 -6.66 7.99
N SER A 38 2.63 -6.26 9.25
CA SER A 38 1.95 -7.01 10.31
C SER A 38 0.44 -7.14 10.10
N LYS A 39 -0.21 -6.13 9.54
CA LYS A 39 -1.66 -6.18 9.25
C LYS A 39 -2.00 -7.21 8.16
N ALA A 40 -1.09 -7.44 7.23
CA ALA A 40 -1.27 -8.48 6.21
C ALA A 40 -1.01 -9.89 6.78
N ARG A 41 -0.05 -10.02 7.70
CA ARG A 41 0.29 -11.31 8.32
C ARG A 41 -0.66 -11.72 9.44
N GLY A 42 -1.30 -10.74 10.10
CA GLY A 42 -2.15 -11.01 11.26
C GLY A 42 -1.40 -11.13 12.57
N ASP A 43 -0.12 -10.78 12.63
CA ASP A 43 0.69 -10.82 13.85
C ASP A 43 0.94 -9.43 14.43
N PHE A 44 0.05 -8.50 14.16
CA PHE A 44 0.14 -7.12 14.60
C PHE A 44 -0.22 -6.96 16.08
N ASN A 45 0.31 -5.91 16.70
CA ASN A 45 -0.20 -5.42 17.96
C ASN A 45 -1.17 -4.26 17.71
N LYS A 46 -1.82 -3.76 18.76
CA LYS A 46 -2.85 -2.71 18.64
C LYS A 46 -2.34 -1.37 18.13
N LYS A 47 -1.01 -1.17 18.10
CA LYS A 47 -0.40 0.10 17.67
C LYS A 47 0.26 0.03 16.30
N SER A 48 0.08 -1.08 15.59
CA SER A 48 0.71 -1.26 14.28
C SER A 48 0.03 -0.39 13.22
N ASP A 49 0.84 0.34 12.44
CA ASP A 49 0.35 1.07 11.28
C ASP A 49 -0.10 0.12 10.18
N ILE A 50 -0.87 0.66 9.25
CA ILE A 50 -1.31 -0.07 8.06
C ILE A 50 -0.30 0.21 6.96
N ASP A 51 0.54 -0.77 6.64
CA ASP A 51 1.61 -0.62 5.64
C ASP A 51 1.07 -0.83 4.23
N ILE A 52 1.23 0.19 3.40
CA ILE A 52 0.73 0.19 2.03
C ILE A 52 1.90 0.44 1.09
N LEU A 53 2.04 -0.41 0.06
CA LEU A 53 2.95 -0.19 -1.04
C LEU A 53 2.14 0.07 -2.31
N ILE A 54 2.46 1.17 -2.98
CA ILE A 54 1.89 1.50 -4.28
C ILE A 54 3.03 1.55 -5.28
N THR A 55 2.90 0.83 -6.39
CA THR A 55 3.87 0.92 -7.48
C THR A 55 3.26 1.72 -8.62
N ILE A 56 4.08 2.55 -9.24
CA ILE A 56 3.69 3.38 -10.37
C ILE A 56 4.56 3.08 -11.58
N LYS A 57 4.01 3.33 -12.77
CA LYS A 57 4.66 2.96 -14.04
C LYS A 57 5.84 3.85 -14.40
N THR A 58 5.90 5.06 -13.85
CA THR A 58 6.95 6.04 -14.16
C THR A 58 7.75 6.38 -12.91
N ASP A 59 8.96 6.93 -13.11
CA ASP A 59 9.76 7.44 -11.99
C ASP A 59 9.55 8.95 -11.91
N ASP A 60 8.40 9.35 -11.34
CA ASP A 60 8.01 10.74 -11.17
C ASP A 60 7.82 11.02 -9.67
N TRP A 61 8.75 11.75 -9.07
CA TRP A 61 8.69 12.02 -7.63
C TRP A 61 7.51 12.92 -7.25
N LYS A 62 7.05 13.78 -8.15
CA LYS A 62 5.89 14.64 -7.91
C LYS A 62 4.61 13.80 -7.85
N LEU A 63 4.49 12.84 -8.74
CA LEU A 63 3.38 11.89 -8.74
C LEU A 63 3.40 11.02 -7.48
N ARG A 64 4.56 10.51 -7.10
CA ARG A 64 4.72 9.72 -5.88
C ARG A 64 4.26 10.50 -4.64
N ASP A 65 4.72 11.75 -4.53
CA ASP A 65 4.36 12.61 -3.41
C ASP A 65 2.85 12.91 -3.38
N LYS A 66 2.26 13.17 -4.54
CA LYS A 66 0.82 13.44 -4.67
C LYS A 66 -0.04 12.24 -4.25
N ILE A 67 0.34 11.05 -4.71
CA ILE A 67 -0.35 9.79 -4.36
C ILE A 67 -0.25 9.54 -2.85
N ARG A 68 0.92 9.71 -2.27
CA ARG A 68 1.15 9.51 -0.84
C ARG A 68 0.32 10.48 0.01
N ARG A 69 0.35 11.77 -0.34
CA ARG A 69 -0.41 12.80 0.38
C ARG A 69 -1.90 12.55 0.32
N LEU A 70 -2.39 12.10 -0.82
CA LEU A 70 -3.81 11.76 -0.97
C LEU A 70 -4.21 10.68 0.04
N GLY A 71 -3.37 9.68 0.25
CA GLY A 71 -3.66 8.59 1.18
C GLY A 71 -3.90 9.06 2.61
N TYR A 72 -3.18 10.08 3.04
CA TYR A 72 -3.33 10.62 4.39
C TYR A 72 -4.65 11.38 4.62
N GLU A 73 -5.42 11.62 3.58
CA GLU A 73 -6.78 12.13 3.72
C GLU A 73 -7.77 11.05 4.15
N PHE A 74 -7.44 9.78 3.91
CA PHE A 74 -8.33 8.66 4.19
C PHE A 74 -8.09 8.00 5.55
N ASP A 75 -6.99 8.30 6.23
CA ASP A 75 -6.69 7.69 7.53
C ASP A 75 -7.10 8.55 8.73
N GLU A 76 -7.76 9.69 8.50
CA GLU A 76 -8.15 10.62 9.56
C GLU A 76 -9.18 10.04 10.54
N ASP A 77 -10.06 9.18 10.03
CA ASP A 77 -11.16 8.61 10.82
C ASP A 77 -10.85 7.23 11.38
N ILE A 78 -9.61 6.75 11.27
CA ILE A 78 -9.20 5.46 11.79
C ILE A 78 -8.17 5.64 12.90
N GLU A 79 -8.09 4.65 13.78
CA GLU A 79 -7.21 4.72 14.95
C GLU A 79 -5.73 4.72 14.58
N TYR A 80 -5.35 3.92 13.60
CA TYR A 80 -3.97 3.76 13.15
C TYR A 80 -3.77 4.40 11.78
N ARG A 81 -2.60 4.99 11.59
CA ARG A 81 -2.27 5.70 10.37
C ARG A 81 -1.90 4.76 9.23
N PHE A 82 -2.04 5.23 8.01
CA PHE A 82 -1.42 4.61 6.86
C PHE A 82 0.08 4.93 6.85
N SER A 83 0.89 3.91 6.60
CA SER A 83 2.30 4.06 6.30
C SER A 83 2.46 3.76 4.81
N ILE A 84 2.59 4.80 4.00
CA ILE A 84 2.50 4.69 2.54
C ILE A 84 3.86 4.84 1.91
N LEU A 85 4.27 3.83 1.14
CA LEU A 85 5.46 3.86 0.32
C LEU A 85 5.04 3.77 -1.15
N VAL A 86 5.48 4.73 -1.95
CA VAL A 86 5.21 4.74 -3.39
C VAL A 86 6.53 4.58 -4.12
N LEU A 87 6.64 3.55 -4.94
CA LEU A 87 7.85 3.24 -5.71
C LEU A 87 7.53 3.13 -7.19
N PRO A 88 8.48 3.52 -8.07
CA PRO A 88 8.39 3.12 -9.46
C PRO A 88 8.37 1.59 -9.58
N GLU A 89 7.58 1.06 -10.50
CA GLU A 89 7.53 -0.38 -10.76
C GLU A 89 8.91 -0.95 -11.05
N SER A 90 9.73 -0.22 -11.83
CA SER A 90 11.11 -0.63 -12.14
C SER A 90 11.96 -0.80 -10.89
N LYS A 91 11.78 0.07 -9.90
CA LYS A 91 12.52 -0.01 -8.64
C LYS A 91 12.10 -1.23 -7.84
N PHE A 92 10.80 -1.50 -7.77
CA PHE A 92 10.29 -2.68 -7.09
C PHE A 92 10.77 -3.97 -7.77
N ASP A 93 10.75 -4.00 -9.11
CA ASP A 93 11.26 -5.12 -9.88
C ASP A 93 12.76 -5.36 -9.61
N TYR A 94 13.53 -4.30 -9.54
CA TYR A 94 14.95 -4.38 -9.18
C TYR A 94 15.13 -5.00 -7.79
N LEU A 95 14.36 -4.53 -6.80
CA LEU A 95 14.44 -5.06 -5.44
C LEU A 95 14.08 -6.54 -5.36
N LYS A 96 13.06 -6.97 -6.12
CA LYS A 96 12.66 -8.38 -6.21
C LYS A 96 13.78 -9.22 -6.85
N SER A 97 14.30 -8.77 -7.97
CA SER A 97 15.31 -9.51 -8.75
C SER A 97 16.63 -9.67 -8.00
N ASN A 98 16.93 -8.76 -7.08
CA ASN A 98 18.16 -8.79 -6.29
C ASN A 98 17.93 -9.29 -4.87
N ASN A 99 16.77 -9.88 -4.61
CA ASN A 99 16.44 -10.56 -3.35
C ASN A 99 16.53 -9.63 -2.11
N PHE A 100 16.19 -8.35 -2.27
CA PHE A 100 16.08 -7.46 -1.12
C PHE A 100 14.95 -7.92 -0.19
N GLN A 101 15.24 -7.98 1.10
CA GLN A 101 14.33 -8.54 2.09
C GLN A 101 12.96 -7.85 2.09
N PHE A 102 12.93 -6.53 1.93
CA PHE A 102 11.68 -5.78 1.85
C PHE A 102 10.77 -6.31 0.74
N ALA A 103 11.32 -6.47 -0.48
CA ALA A 103 10.54 -6.94 -1.62
C ALA A 103 10.08 -8.38 -1.43
N LEU A 104 10.95 -9.23 -0.89
CA LEU A 104 10.59 -10.62 -0.59
C LEU A 104 9.47 -10.71 0.46
N ASN A 105 9.50 -9.85 1.44
CA ASN A 105 8.45 -9.78 2.46
C ASN A 105 7.12 -9.36 1.86
N VAL A 106 7.10 -8.37 0.95
CA VAL A 106 5.88 -7.94 0.25
C VAL A 106 5.33 -9.10 -0.59
N LEU A 107 6.20 -9.82 -1.30
CA LEU A 107 5.76 -10.96 -2.12
C LEU A 107 5.19 -12.11 -1.28
N ARG A 108 5.80 -12.38 -0.13
CA ARG A 108 5.38 -13.46 0.76
C ARG A 108 4.09 -13.15 1.50
N ASP A 109 4.02 -11.96 2.11
CA ASP A 109 2.98 -11.58 3.06
C ASP A 109 1.97 -10.60 2.48
N GLY A 110 2.31 -9.92 1.38
CA GLY A 110 1.50 -8.86 0.82
C GLY A 110 0.17 -9.33 0.26
N ILE A 111 -0.82 -8.48 0.40
CA ILE A 111 -2.15 -8.69 -0.16
C ILE A 111 -2.31 -7.69 -1.30
N LEU A 112 -2.46 -8.20 -2.51
CA LEU A 112 -2.77 -7.37 -3.68
C LEU A 112 -4.23 -6.93 -3.59
N ILE A 113 -4.43 -5.65 -3.67
CA ILE A 113 -5.77 -5.06 -3.51
C ILE A 113 -6.29 -4.50 -4.83
#